data_d2fae59c08787950d87bc84b4a153f96
#
_entry.id   d2fae59c08787950d87bc84b4a153f96
#
_cell.length_a   1.000
_cell.length_b   1.000
_cell.length_c   1.000
_cell.angle_alpha   90.00
_cell.angle_beta   90.00
_cell.angle_gamma   90.00
#
_symmetry.space_group_name_H-M   'P 1'
#
loop_
_entity.id
_entity.type
_entity.pdbx_description
1 polymer ?
#
loop_
_entity_poly.entity_id
_entity_poly.type
_entity_poly.pdbx_seq_one_letter_code
_entity_poly.pdbx_strand_id
1 'polypeptide(L)'
;MRIAIIFLLSILTFQVQAQKDPNAKAILDKVGGKVKSSKGILVKIQLVSKNNKGKSLGTKMIQLKMKGEKYILNEGKLEILCDGVSIFNFDGLNTISKSSLAETEQTLSPQKLLSGNYDKDFNFNLLAQNSNTATIELFPIDRKKGFQKVTLIIDKEKSALSNAIILDKSNNITDVKVLSINYAASFEDKLFVFNRAKYPKNVEIFD
;
A
#
# COMPACT_ATOMS: atom_id res chain seq x y z
N MET A 1 -40.77 -53.72 -16.27
CA MET A 1 -40.11 -52.57 -16.90
C MET A 1 -39.96 -51.49 -15.80
N ARG A 2 -38.78 -51.35 -15.21
CA ARG A 2 -38.52 -50.34 -14.19
C ARG A 2 -37.72 -49.21 -14.84
N ILE A 3 -38.33 -48.06 -14.97
CA ILE A 3 -37.70 -46.87 -15.51
C ILE A 3 -37.00 -46.16 -14.37
N ALA A 4 -35.63 -46.19 -14.40
CA ALA A 4 -34.81 -45.42 -13.48
C ALA A 4 -34.66 -44.00 -14.02
N ILE A 5 -35.29 -43.04 -13.34
CA ILE A 5 -35.12 -41.60 -13.62
C ILE A 5 -33.83 -41.13 -12.95
N ILE A 6 -32.78 -40.94 -13.73
CA ILE A 6 -31.51 -40.34 -13.26
C ILE A 6 -31.72 -38.81 -13.22
N PHE A 7 -31.84 -38.26 -12.00
CA PHE A 7 -31.91 -36.82 -11.75
C PHE A 7 -30.47 -36.29 -11.82
N LEU A 8 -30.10 -35.70 -12.96
CA LEU A 8 -28.81 -35.08 -13.18
C LEU A 8 -28.81 -33.73 -12.45
N LEU A 9 -28.29 -33.72 -11.22
CA LEU A 9 -28.14 -32.50 -10.42
C LEU A 9 -26.96 -31.71 -10.99
N SER A 10 -27.23 -30.75 -11.87
CA SER A 10 -26.22 -29.81 -12.37
C SER A 10 -25.80 -28.86 -11.24
N ILE A 11 -24.68 -29.13 -10.63
CA ILE A 11 -24.02 -28.21 -9.69
C ILE A 11 -23.50 -27.04 -10.52
N LEU A 12 -24.26 -25.94 -10.54
CA LEU A 12 -23.77 -24.65 -11.02
C LEU A 12 -22.70 -24.16 -10.00
N THR A 13 -21.46 -24.47 -10.27
CA THR A 13 -20.33 -23.81 -9.59
C THR A 13 -20.30 -22.36 -10.05
N PHE A 14 -20.85 -21.46 -9.25
CA PHE A 14 -20.59 -20.03 -9.40
C PHE A 14 -19.10 -19.84 -9.19
N GLN A 15 -18.37 -19.72 -10.27
CA GLN A 15 -17.01 -19.19 -10.26
C GLN A 15 -17.13 -17.71 -9.85
N VAL A 16 -16.98 -17.42 -8.57
CA VAL A 16 -16.75 -16.05 -8.10
C VAL A 16 -15.38 -15.65 -8.63
N GLN A 17 -15.36 -15.21 -9.89
CA GLN A 17 -14.20 -14.49 -10.40
C GLN A 17 -14.08 -13.24 -9.54
N ALA A 18 -12.92 -13.04 -8.93
CA ALA A 18 -12.57 -11.80 -8.25
C ALA A 18 -12.58 -10.67 -9.28
N GLN A 19 -13.77 -10.10 -9.51
CA GLN A 19 -14.04 -9.08 -10.50
C GLN A 19 -13.73 -7.72 -9.86
N LYS A 20 -13.20 -6.80 -10.65
CA LYS A 20 -13.01 -5.41 -10.22
C LYS A 20 -14.39 -4.76 -10.08
N ASP A 21 -14.82 -4.54 -8.85
CA ASP A 21 -16.10 -3.92 -8.54
C ASP A 21 -16.14 -2.47 -9.10
N PRO A 22 -17.09 -2.13 -9.98
CA PRO A 22 -17.16 -0.78 -10.56
C PRO A 22 -17.37 0.33 -9.52
N ASN A 23 -18.10 0.06 -8.43
CA ASN A 23 -18.32 1.03 -7.36
C ASN A 23 -17.05 1.27 -6.57
N ALA A 24 -16.31 0.19 -6.23
CA ALA A 24 -15.00 0.29 -5.64
C ALA A 24 -14.04 1.07 -6.55
N LYS A 25 -14.04 0.77 -7.85
CA LYS A 25 -13.21 1.48 -8.82
C LYS A 25 -13.49 2.97 -8.84
N ALA A 26 -14.75 3.38 -8.92
CA ALA A 26 -15.12 4.80 -8.94
C ALA A 26 -14.60 5.56 -7.70
N ILE A 27 -14.58 4.92 -6.53
CA ILE A 27 -14.04 5.49 -5.29
C ILE A 27 -12.51 5.58 -5.36
N LEU A 28 -11.84 4.51 -5.78
CA LEU A 28 -10.39 4.44 -5.90
C LEU A 28 -9.85 5.44 -6.94
N ASP A 29 -10.55 5.61 -8.06
CA ASP A 29 -10.21 6.58 -9.11
C ASP A 29 -10.24 8.03 -8.58
N LYS A 30 -11.17 8.39 -7.70
CA LYS A 30 -11.20 9.70 -7.05
C LYS A 30 -9.97 9.91 -6.15
N VAL A 31 -9.60 8.90 -5.35
CA VAL A 31 -8.38 8.94 -4.54
C VAL A 31 -7.15 9.11 -5.44
N GLY A 32 -7.04 8.29 -6.48
CA GLY A 32 -5.94 8.34 -7.44
C GLY A 32 -5.85 9.66 -8.18
N GLY A 33 -6.97 10.22 -8.59
CA GLY A 33 -7.04 11.53 -9.24
C GLY A 33 -6.48 12.64 -8.34
N LYS A 34 -6.83 12.61 -7.05
CA LYS A 34 -6.33 13.58 -6.07
C LYS A 34 -4.82 13.45 -5.84
N VAL A 35 -4.32 12.23 -5.71
CA VAL A 35 -2.87 11.97 -5.60
C VAL A 35 -2.15 12.45 -6.84
N LYS A 36 -2.63 12.10 -8.04
CA LYS A 36 -2.02 12.45 -9.32
C LYS A 36 -1.99 13.95 -9.58
N SER A 37 -3.02 14.70 -9.14
CA SER A 37 -3.08 16.16 -9.30
C SER A 37 -2.21 16.94 -8.31
N SER A 38 -1.67 16.29 -7.28
CA SER A 38 -0.89 16.92 -6.23
C SER A 38 0.56 17.13 -6.67
N LYS A 39 1.09 18.34 -6.42
CA LYS A 39 2.52 18.68 -6.67
C LYS A 39 3.46 18.00 -5.68
N GLY A 40 2.95 17.63 -4.53
CA GLY A 40 3.64 16.88 -3.48
C GLY A 40 2.65 16.54 -2.37
N ILE A 41 2.92 15.46 -1.65
CA ILE A 41 2.07 14.96 -0.58
C ILE A 41 2.93 14.73 0.65
N LEU A 42 2.49 15.26 1.80
CA LEU A 42 3.07 14.97 3.10
C LEU A 42 2.08 14.17 3.93
N VAL A 43 2.48 13.00 4.40
CA VAL A 43 1.64 12.09 5.17
C VAL A 43 2.30 11.77 6.51
N LYS A 44 1.53 11.75 7.58
CA LYS A 44 1.91 11.17 8.88
C LYS A 44 1.11 9.89 9.09
N ILE A 45 1.81 8.82 9.40
CA ILE A 45 1.26 7.48 9.50
C ILE A 45 1.64 6.88 10.85
N GLN A 46 0.69 6.19 11.46
CA GLN A 46 0.95 5.26 12.55
C GLN A 46 0.82 3.83 12.02
N LEU A 47 1.87 3.02 12.19
CA LEU A 47 1.83 1.60 11.93
C LEU A 47 1.69 0.84 13.24
N VAL A 48 0.75 -0.10 13.30
CA VAL A 48 0.62 -1.06 14.41
C VAL A 48 0.69 -2.46 13.83
N SER A 49 1.70 -3.21 14.22
CA SER A 49 1.87 -4.59 13.75
C SER A 49 1.49 -5.58 14.84
N LYS A 50 0.82 -6.67 14.45
CA LYS A 50 0.44 -7.80 15.31
C LYS A 50 0.79 -9.09 14.60
N ASN A 51 1.26 -10.07 15.36
CA ASN A 51 1.45 -11.41 14.81
C ASN A 51 0.12 -12.15 14.63
N ASN A 52 0.16 -13.34 14.04
CA ASN A 52 -0.99 -14.21 13.80
C ASN A 52 -1.73 -14.67 15.08
N LYS A 53 -1.12 -14.48 16.26
CA LYS A 53 -1.74 -14.75 17.58
C LYS A 53 -2.30 -13.47 18.21
N GLY A 54 -2.31 -12.34 17.50
CA GLY A 54 -2.80 -11.04 17.97
C GLY A 54 -1.83 -10.29 18.90
N LYS A 55 -0.64 -10.84 19.18
CA LYS A 55 0.37 -10.16 20.01
C LYS A 55 0.93 -8.97 19.25
N SER A 56 0.97 -7.80 19.91
CA SER A 56 1.59 -6.60 19.34
C SER A 56 3.08 -6.82 19.09
N LEU A 57 3.54 -6.43 17.90
CA LEU A 57 4.95 -6.41 17.49
C LEU A 57 5.53 -4.99 17.56
N GLY A 58 4.72 -4.01 17.92
CA GLY A 58 5.12 -2.62 18.10
C GLY A 58 4.28 -1.62 17.33
N THR A 59 4.53 -0.35 17.65
CA THR A 59 3.92 0.80 16.98
C THR A 59 5.04 1.69 16.46
N LYS A 60 4.91 2.14 15.22
CA LYS A 60 5.88 3.00 14.53
C LYS A 60 5.19 4.26 14.04
N MET A 61 5.88 5.39 14.15
CA MET A 61 5.43 6.66 13.60
C MET A 61 6.26 6.98 12.36
N ILE A 62 5.59 7.17 11.24
CA ILE A 62 6.22 7.38 9.93
C ILE A 62 5.82 8.74 9.38
N GLN A 63 6.78 9.46 8.85
CA GLN A 63 6.55 10.60 7.97
C GLN A 63 6.89 10.20 6.54
N LEU A 64 5.96 10.43 5.63
CA LEU A 64 6.13 10.15 4.21
C LEU A 64 5.98 11.44 3.40
N LYS A 65 6.97 11.73 2.57
CA LYS A 65 6.94 12.79 1.55
C LYS A 65 6.91 12.13 0.19
N MET A 66 6.01 12.56 -0.68
CA MET A 66 5.87 11.98 -2.03
C MET A 66 5.80 13.08 -3.09
N LYS A 67 6.35 12.79 -4.27
CA LYS A 67 6.23 13.61 -5.48
C LYS A 67 6.29 12.69 -6.72
N GLY A 68 5.14 12.41 -7.33
CA GLY A 68 5.03 11.40 -8.37
C GLY A 68 5.47 10.03 -7.88
N GLU A 69 6.43 9.41 -8.56
CA GLU A 69 7.00 8.10 -8.19
C GLU A 69 8.07 8.18 -7.09
N LYS A 70 8.51 9.39 -6.75
CA LYS A 70 9.57 9.62 -5.77
C LYS A 70 8.98 9.74 -4.38
N TYR A 71 9.68 9.19 -3.38
CA TYR A 71 9.26 9.35 -2.00
C TYR A 71 10.43 9.29 -1.02
N ILE A 72 10.23 9.85 0.16
CA ILE A 72 11.07 9.69 1.35
C ILE A 72 10.18 9.28 2.50
N LEU A 73 10.52 8.17 3.13
CA LEU A 73 9.90 7.66 4.34
C LEU A 73 10.89 7.75 5.49
N ASN A 74 10.50 8.39 6.57
CA ASN A 74 11.31 8.49 7.79
C ASN A 74 10.60 7.82 8.97
N GLU A 75 11.33 6.98 9.70
CA GLU A 75 10.97 6.41 11.00
C GLU A 75 12.12 6.63 11.96
N GLY A 76 12.03 7.63 12.83
CA GLY A 76 13.16 8.03 13.66
C GLY A 76 14.37 8.41 12.83
N LYS A 77 15.47 7.66 12.97
CA LYS A 77 16.69 7.83 12.17
C LYS A 77 16.72 7.03 10.87
N LEU A 78 15.82 6.01 10.74
CA LEU A 78 15.71 5.22 9.53
C LEU A 78 15.13 6.08 8.41
N GLU A 79 15.71 5.99 7.22
CA GLU A 79 15.20 6.66 6.03
C GLU A 79 15.15 5.71 4.85
N ILE A 80 14.03 5.71 4.13
CA ILE A 80 13.90 5.07 2.82
C ILE A 80 13.69 6.17 1.79
N LEU A 81 14.63 6.32 0.87
CA LEU A 81 14.55 7.26 -0.24
C LEU A 81 14.35 6.48 -1.55
N CYS A 82 13.30 6.82 -2.28
CA CYS A 82 13.08 6.38 -3.66
C CYS A 82 13.19 7.58 -4.59
N ASP A 83 14.11 7.52 -5.55
CA ASP A 83 14.32 8.57 -6.56
C ASP A 83 13.48 8.37 -7.83
N GLY A 84 12.65 7.32 -7.85
CA GLY A 84 11.84 6.88 -8.99
C GLY A 84 12.45 5.74 -9.79
N VAL A 85 13.72 5.39 -9.54
CA VAL A 85 14.45 4.28 -10.18
C VAL A 85 15.05 3.34 -9.14
N SER A 86 15.75 3.90 -8.17
CA SER A 86 16.43 3.20 -7.07
C SER A 86 15.80 3.51 -5.73
N ILE A 87 15.91 2.55 -4.81
CA ILE A 87 15.53 2.69 -3.42
C ILE A 87 16.79 2.58 -2.58
N PHE A 88 17.02 3.58 -1.73
CA PHE A 88 18.10 3.64 -0.74
C PHE A 88 17.49 3.51 0.65
N ASN A 89 17.86 2.47 1.36
CA ASN A 89 17.34 2.18 2.70
C ASN A 89 18.47 2.36 3.72
N PHE A 90 18.46 3.49 4.44
CA PHE A 90 19.37 3.79 5.52
C PHE A 90 18.83 3.23 6.84
N ASP A 91 19.63 2.43 7.52
CA ASP A 91 19.27 1.75 8.79
C ASP A 91 19.23 2.67 10.02
N GLY A 92 19.58 3.96 9.85
CA GLY A 92 19.65 4.93 10.92
C GLY A 92 20.99 4.92 11.69
N LEU A 93 21.96 4.09 11.28
CA LEU A 93 23.26 3.91 11.90
C LEU A 93 24.40 4.16 10.91
N ASN A 94 24.78 3.15 10.15
CA ASN A 94 25.92 3.19 9.25
C ASN A 94 25.80 2.35 7.99
N THR A 95 24.60 1.86 7.66
CA THR A 95 24.37 1.02 6.48
C THR A 95 23.31 1.60 5.57
N ILE A 96 23.59 1.64 4.28
CA ILE A 96 22.61 1.92 3.23
C ILE A 96 22.57 0.71 2.30
N SER A 97 21.41 0.07 2.17
CA SER A 97 21.17 -0.89 1.10
C SER A 97 20.51 -0.19 -0.08
N LYS A 98 20.99 -0.48 -1.29
CA LYS A 98 20.42 0.01 -2.54
C LYS A 98 19.77 -1.15 -3.27
N SER A 99 18.61 -0.91 -3.86
CA SER A 99 17.89 -1.85 -4.71
C SER A 99 17.20 -1.10 -5.84
N SER A 100 16.83 -1.80 -6.91
CA SER A 100 15.98 -1.21 -7.92
C SER A 100 14.52 -1.18 -7.46
N LEU A 101 13.74 -0.22 -7.99
CA LEU A 101 12.30 -0.17 -7.71
C LEU A 101 11.60 -1.46 -8.17
N ALA A 102 12.06 -2.07 -9.29
CA ALA A 102 11.53 -3.32 -9.82
C ALA A 102 11.72 -4.51 -8.86
N GLU A 103 12.85 -4.58 -8.13
CA GLU A 103 13.11 -5.66 -7.16
C GLU A 103 12.16 -5.60 -5.96
N THR A 104 11.59 -4.43 -5.67
CA THR A 104 10.66 -4.24 -4.55
C THR A 104 9.20 -4.47 -4.92
N GLU A 105 8.88 -4.87 -6.15
CA GLU A 105 7.51 -5.11 -6.61
C GLU A 105 6.76 -6.17 -5.81
N GLN A 106 7.47 -7.07 -5.12
CA GLN A 106 6.86 -8.08 -4.24
C GLN A 106 6.25 -7.48 -2.96
N THR A 107 6.62 -6.26 -2.61
CA THR A 107 6.12 -5.54 -1.44
C THR A 107 5.09 -4.49 -1.83
N LEU A 108 4.28 -4.08 -0.86
CA LEU A 108 3.35 -2.96 -1.03
C LEU A 108 4.07 -1.66 -0.64
N SER A 109 4.54 -0.91 -1.64
CA SER A 109 5.21 0.37 -1.38
C SER A 109 4.23 1.39 -0.78
N PRO A 110 4.71 2.36 0.01
CA PRO A 110 3.88 3.46 0.53
C PRO A 110 3.20 4.27 -0.59
N GLN A 111 3.90 4.50 -1.69
CA GLN A 111 3.37 5.18 -2.85
C GLN A 111 2.22 4.38 -3.48
N LYS A 112 2.38 3.07 -3.64
CA LYS A 112 1.32 2.19 -4.17
C LYS A 112 0.11 2.17 -3.26
N LEU A 113 0.31 2.11 -1.94
CA LEU A 113 -0.78 2.10 -0.95
C LEU A 113 -1.63 3.38 -0.99
N LEU A 114 -1.01 4.53 -1.26
CA LEU A 114 -1.69 5.82 -1.29
C LEU A 114 -2.20 6.22 -2.69
N SER A 115 -1.71 5.56 -3.76
CA SER A 115 -1.90 6.00 -5.14
C SER A 115 -3.35 5.94 -5.64
N GLY A 116 -4.19 5.10 -5.05
CA GLY A 116 -5.53 4.81 -5.58
C GLY A 116 -5.53 4.03 -6.91
N ASN A 117 -4.35 3.77 -7.49
CA ASN A 117 -4.21 3.10 -8.78
C ASN A 117 -3.85 1.62 -8.58
N TYR A 118 -4.87 0.78 -8.45
CA TYR A 118 -4.71 -0.64 -8.14
C TYR A 118 -5.05 -1.58 -9.30
N ASP A 119 -5.54 -1.06 -10.42
CA ASP A 119 -6.11 -1.85 -11.52
C ASP A 119 -5.18 -2.93 -12.09
N LYS A 120 -3.88 -2.66 -12.15
CA LYS A 120 -2.92 -3.59 -12.75
C LYS A 120 -2.54 -4.74 -11.80
N ASP A 121 -2.56 -4.48 -10.50
CA ASP A 121 -1.94 -5.36 -9.52
C ASP A 121 -2.96 -6.08 -8.63
N PHE A 122 -4.23 -5.60 -8.62
CA PHE A 122 -5.23 -6.09 -7.71
C PHE A 122 -6.59 -6.34 -8.38
N ASN A 123 -7.26 -7.39 -7.92
CA ASN A 123 -8.70 -7.47 -7.92
C ASN A 123 -9.23 -6.80 -6.66
N PHE A 124 -10.43 -6.22 -6.70
CA PHE A 124 -10.97 -5.50 -5.56
C PHE A 124 -12.49 -5.52 -5.51
N ASN A 125 -13.02 -5.49 -4.29
CA ASN A 125 -14.45 -5.50 -3.99
C ASN A 125 -14.80 -4.40 -3.02
N LEU A 126 -15.95 -3.76 -3.19
CA LEU A 126 -16.55 -2.89 -2.20
C LEU A 126 -17.22 -3.78 -1.13
N LEU A 127 -16.62 -3.80 0.07
CA LEU A 127 -17.15 -4.61 1.19
C LEU A 127 -18.33 -3.92 1.88
N ALA A 128 -18.19 -2.61 2.12
CA ALA A 128 -19.21 -1.79 2.76
C ALA A 128 -19.02 -0.31 2.42
N GLN A 129 -20.10 0.46 2.48
CA GLN A 129 -20.02 1.92 2.40
C GLN A 129 -21.19 2.59 3.15
N ASN A 130 -20.94 3.82 3.60
CA ASN A 130 -21.96 4.73 4.11
C ASN A 130 -21.75 6.12 3.49
N SER A 131 -22.38 7.19 4.05
CA SER A 131 -22.21 8.57 3.58
C SER A 131 -20.75 9.03 3.60
N ASN A 132 -19.98 8.65 4.61
CA ASN A 132 -18.66 9.22 4.92
C ASN A 132 -17.51 8.32 4.53
N THR A 133 -17.69 7.00 4.58
CA THR A 133 -16.60 6.02 4.39
C THR A 133 -16.96 4.92 3.40
N ALA A 134 -15.94 4.35 2.79
CA ALA A 134 -16.03 3.12 2.02
C ALA A 134 -14.92 2.16 2.46
N THR A 135 -15.27 0.89 2.61
CA THR A 135 -14.34 -0.20 2.90
C THR A 135 -14.17 -1.05 1.65
N ILE A 136 -12.94 -1.15 1.15
CA ILE A 136 -12.61 -1.85 -0.09
C ILE A 136 -11.55 -2.88 0.22
N GLU A 137 -11.75 -4.12 -0.22
CA GLU A 137 -10.74 -5.17 -0.15
C GLU A 137 -10.00 -5.29 -1.47
N LEU A 138 -8.67 -5.37 -1.38
CA LEU A 138 -7.76 -5.59 -2.50
C LEU A 138 -7.14 -6.98 -2.35
N PHE A 139 -7.14 -7.75 -3.45
CA PHE A 139 -6.49 -9.05 -3.54
C PHE A 139 -5.43 -9.01 -4.63
N PRO A 140 -4.15 -9.30 -4.33
CA PRO A 140 -3.11 -9.25 -5.33
C PRO A 140 -3.37 -10.27 -6.44
N ILE A 141 -3.24 -9.84 -7.71
CA ILE A 141 -3.34 -10.73 -8.87
C ILE A 141 -2.13 -11.67 -8.89
N ASP A 142 -0.94 -11.13 -8.65
CA ASP A 142 0.27 -11.95 -8.48
C ASP A 142 0.29 -12.59 -7.09
N ARG A 143 0.11 -13.90 -7.05
CA ARG A 143 0.14 -14.70 -5.82
C ARG A 143 1.53 -14.79 -5.17
N LYS A 144 2.59 -14.31 -5.82
CA LYS A 144 3.94 -14.26 -5.23
C LYS A 144 4.12 -13.08 -4.28
N LYS A 145 3.23 -12.06 -4.32
CA LYS A 145 3.27 -10.94 -3.35
C LYS A 145 3.30 -11.44 -1.90
N GLY A 146 4.02 -10.76 -1.03
CA GLY A 146 4.24 -11.13 0.37
C GLY A 146 2.99 -11.02 1.27
N PHE A 147 1.85 -10.60 0.73
CA PHE A 147 0.60 -10.40 1.45
C PHE A 147 -0.58 -11.08 0.74
N GLN A 148 -1.61 -11.40 1.48
CA GLN A 148 -2.82 -12.08 1.00
C GLN A 148 -3.89 -11.06 0.59
N LYS A 149 -4.06 -10.00 1.38
CA LYS A 149 -5.15 -9.04 1.26
C LYS A 149 -4.78 -7.70 1.87
N VAL A 150 -5.32 -6.62 1.29
CA VAL A 150 -5.30 -5.29 1.89
C VAL A 150 -6.74 -4.80 2.00
N THR A 151 -7.15 -4.37 3.19
CA THR A 151 -8.46 -3.73 3.40
C THR A 151 -8.22 -2.23 3.53
N LEU A 152 -8.80 -1.44 2.64
CA LEU A 152 -8.71 0.01 2.63
C LEU A 152 -9.97 0.61 3.25
N ILE A 153 -9.81 1.61 4.09
CA ILE A 153 -10.90 2.47 4.55
C ILE A 153 -10.67 3.86 3.96
N ILE A 154 -11.56 4.26 3.09
CA ILE A 154 -11.50 5.53 2.36
C ILE A 154 -12.44 6.54 3.00
N ASP A 155 -11.93 7.72 3.32
CA ASP A 155 -12.72 8.91 3.62
C ASP A 155 -13.27 9.47 2.30
N LYS A 156 -14.58 9.37 2.08
CA LYS A 156 -15.23 9.74 0.81
C LYS A 156 -15.28 11.25 0.62
N GLU A 157 -15.44 12.02 1.71
CA GLU A 157 -15.45 13.48 1.67
C GLU A 157 -14.08 14.01 1.23
N LYS A 158 -13.03 13.51 1.85
CA LYS A 158 -11.65 13.90 1.53
C LYS A 158 -11.10 13.21 0.28
N SER A 159 -11.79 12.19 -0.26
CA SER A 159 -11.26 11.29 -1.30
C SER A 159 -9.82 10.86 -0.95
N ALA A 160 -9.65 10.28 0.22
CA ALA A 160 -8.35 9.97 0.78
C ALA A 160 -8.37 8.66 1.55
N LEU A 161 -7.25 7.93 1.54
CA LEU A 161 -7.05 6.79 2.44
C LEU A 161 -7.04 7.30 3.89
N SER A 162 -7.87 6.72 4.76
CA SER A 162 -7.83 6.96 6.20
C SER A 162 -7.15 5.83 6.96
N ASN A 163 -7.33 4.59 6.49
CA ASN A 163 -6.69 3.42 7.08
C ASN A 163 -6.48 2.32 6.04
N ALA A 164 -5.44 1.50 6.23
CA ALA A 164 -5.26 0.26 5.51
C ALA A 164 -4.85 -0.87 6.47
N ILE A 165 -5.46 -2.04 6.31
CA ILE A 165 -5.12 -3.25 7.07
C ILE A 165 -4.52 -4.25 6.11
N ILE A 166 -3.25 -4.60 6.31
CA ILE A 166 -2.50 -5.52 5.47
C ILE A 166 -2.43 -6.86 6.20
N LEU A 167 -2.92 -7.91 5.58
CA LEU A 167 -2.78 -9.30 6.03
C LEU A 167 -1.67 -9.96 5.23
N ASP A 168 -0.56 -10.32 5.87
CA ASP A 168 0.54 -11.03 5.20
C ASP A 168 0.27 -12.54 5.07
N LYS A 169 1.17 -13.24 4.38
CA LYS A 169 1.06 -14.69 4.16
C LYS A 169 1.22 -15.53 5.43
N SER A 170 1.82 -14.97 6.47
CA SER A 170 1.99 -15.59 7.77
C SER A 170 0.84 -15.25 8.73
N ASN A 171 -0.23 -14.60 8.22
CA ASN A 171 -1.38 -14.10 8.97
C ASN A 171 -1.00 -13.03 10.02
N ASN A 172 0.12 -12.35 9.85
CA ASN A 172 0.38 -11.14 10.61
C ASN A 172 -0.44 -9.98 10.04
N ILE A 173 -0.81 -9.06 10.90
CA ILE A 173 -1.61 -7.88 10.55
C ILE A 173 -0.75 -6.64 10.73
N THR A 174 -0.72 -5.78 9.72
CA THR A 174 -0.19 -4.42 9.82
C THR A 174 -1.32 -3.44 9.59
N ASP A 175 -1.64 -2.68 10.62
CA ASP A 175 -2.62 -1.59 10.58
C ASP A 175 -1.90 -0.28 10.29
N VAL A 176 -2.26 0.36 9.18
CA VAL A 176 -1.66 1.60 8.64
C VAL A 176 -2.67 2.72 8.81
N LYS A 177 -2.60 3.47 9.90
CA LYS A 177 -3.50 4.60 10.17
C LYS A 177 -2.91 5.90 9.65
N VAL A 178 -3.61 6.57 8.74
CA VAL A 178 -3.25 7.90 8.26
C VAL A 178 -3.71 8.94 9.29
N LEU A 179 -2.74 9.55 10.00
CA LEU A 179 -3.02 10.57 11.01
C LEU A 179 -3.27 11.95 10.39
N SER A 180 -2.52 12.26 9.34
CA SER A 180 -2.73 13.48 8.56
C SER A 180 -2.20 13.29 7.13
N ILE A 181 -2.84 13.96 6.19
CA ILE A 181 -2.40 14.02 4.78
C ILE A 181 -2.56 15.43 4.26
N ASN A 182 -1.49 15.99 3.70
CA ASN A 182 -1.46 17.31 3.07
C ASN A 182 -1.14 17.15 1.58
N TYR A 183 -2.12 17.34 0.72
CA TYR A 183 -1.99 17.29 -0.74
C TYR A 183 -1.47 18.58 -1.38
N ALA A 184 -1.37 19.65 -0.59
CA ALA A 184 -0.83 20.95 -1.04
C ALA A 184 0.66 21.12 -0.71
N ALA A 185 1.33 20.06 -0.26
CA ALA A 185 2.76 20.11 0.00
C ALA A 185 3.53 20.37 -1.32
N SER A 186 4.64 21.07 -1.22
CA SER A 186 5.53 21.33 -2.35
C SER A 186 6.97 20.95 -1.96
N PHE A 187 7.61 20.18 -2.81
CA PHE A 187 8.99 19.72 -2.60
C PHE A 187 9.82 19.99 -3.85
N GLU A 188 11.06 20.43 -3.63
CA GLU A 188 12.04 20.55 -4.71
C GLU A 188 12.51 19.15 -5.14
N ASP A 189 12.78 18.95 -6.41
CA ASP A 189 13.23 17.65 -6.94
C ASP A 189 14.52 17.16 -6.31
N LYS A 190 15.43 18.08 -5.93
CA LYS A 190 16.69 17.76 -5.26
C LYS A 190 16.50 17.04 -3.92
N LEU A 191 15.31 17.16 -3.28
CA LEU A 191 15.01 16.46 -2.04
C LEU A 191 15.05 14.93 -2.23
N PHE A 192 14.62 14.45 -3.40
CA PHE A 192 14.50 13.03 -3.74
C PHE A 192 15.73 12.48 -4.48
N VAL A 193 16.83 13.21 -4.49
CA VAL A 193 18.11 12.76 -5.06
C VAL A 193 18.99 12.24 -3.94
N PHE A 194 19.51 11.01 -4.12
CA PHE A 194 20.45 10.46 -3.17
C PHE A 194 21.70 11.34 -3.08
N ASN A 195 22.04 11.74 -1.85
CA ASN A 195 23.21 12.54 -1.57
C ASN A 195 23.99 11.92 -0.39
N ARG A 196 25.10 11.27 -0.71
CA ARG A 196 25.99 10.61 0.26
C ARG A 196 26.40 11.53 1.43
N ALA A 197 26.54 12.83 1.19
CA ALA A 197 26.99 13.79 2.21
C ALA A 197 25.94 14.03 3.33
N LYS A 198 24.71 13.61 3.16
CA LYS A 198 23.66 13.67 4.21
C LYS A 198 23.81 12.59 5.29
N TYR A 199 24.59 11.55 5.02
CA TYR A 199 24.74 10.39 5.89
C TYR A 199 26.09 10.39 6.60
N PRO A 200 26.26 9.61 7.69
CA PRO A 200 27.54 9.52 8.40
C PRO A 200 28.72 9.21 7.46
N LYS A 201 29.90 9.75 7.77
CA LYS A 201 31.11 9.52 6.94
C LYS A 201 31.48 8.05 6.78
N ASN A 202 31.23 7.26 7.83
CA ASN A 202 31.51 5.82 7.91
C ASN A 202 30.36 4.94 7.38
N VAL A 203 29.35 5.52 6.69
CA VAL A 203 28.25 4.69 6.15
C VAL A 203 28.78 3.81 5.01
N GLU A 204 28.40 2.55 5.02
CA GLU A 204 28.67 1.58 3.96
C GLU A 204 27.44 1.45 3.06
N ILE A 205 27.67 1.30 1.74
CA ILE A 205 26.58 1.17 0.75
C ILE A 205 26.71 -0.21 0.12
N PHE A 206 25.62 -0.97 0.14
CA PHE A 206 25.50 -2.30 -0.46
C PHE A 206 24.44 -2.26 -1.57
N ASP A 207 24.73 -2.90 -2.70
CA ASP A 207 23.80 -3.15 -3.80
C ASP A 207 23.11 -4.50 -3.62
#